data_536551b61814c735479fc6b69213b1f9
#
_entry.id   536551b61814c735479fc6b69213b1f9
#
_cell.length_a   1.000
_cell.length_b   1.000
_cell.length_c   1.000
_cell.angle_alpha   90.00
_cell.angle_beta   90.00
_cell.angle_gamma   90.00
#
_symmetry.space_group_name_H-M   'P 1'
#
loop_
_entity.id
_entity.type
_entity.pdbx_description
1 polymer ?
#
loop_
_entity_poly.entity_id
_entity_poly.type
_entity_poly.pdbx_seq_one_letter_code
_entity_poly.pdbx_strand_id
1 'polypeptide(L)'
;MRAEAPFKAAKVMDYGIKNGFVKDDEKHLKMLAQGWHMAQELEIAEPIYEQAAKKSEEGELYVFLGQIYLATDRYDLAKKTLKEGLKKGKLKDPVTVNILLGQVSYEQQNFDDATKFFRTALDRLTDLKIKDKKLLEKRQDKLRAQALTWLTYTEKEARRVKTLELRRKDLEES
;
A
#
# COMPACT_ATOMS: atom_id res chain seq x y z
N MET A 1 4.64 20.87 5.72
CA MET A 1 4.85 21.07 7.18
C MET A 1 5.03 19.70 7.82
N ARG A 2 6.17 19.44 8.50
CA ARG A 2 6.39 18.17 9.22
C ARG A 2 5.41 18.08 10.39
N ALA A 3 4.83 16.90 10.60
CA ALA A 3 4.03 16.64 11.79
C ALA A 3 4.98 16.61 13.01
N GLU A 4 5.06 17.68 13.78
CA GLU A 4 6.05 17.86 14.85
C GLU A 4 6.00 16.75 15.93
N ALA A 5 4.80 16.34 16.33
CA ALA A 5 4.66 15.34 17.38
C ALA A 5 5.17 13.94 16.95
N PRO A 6 4.80 13.38 15.79
CA PRO A 6 5.38 12.13 15.30
C PRO A 6 6.89 12.20 15.09
N PHE A 7 7.41 13.31 14.59
CA PHE A 7 8.85 13.51 14.38
C PHE A 7 9.64 13.46 15.70
N LYS A 8 9.18 14.21 16.73
CA LYS A 8 9.81 14.20 18.04
C LYS A 8 9.76 12.82 18.69
N ALA A 9 8.61 12.13 18.60
CA ALA A 9 8.45 10.78 19.14
C ALA A 9 9.39 9.78 18.46
N ALA A 10 9.49 9.83 17.12
CA ALA A 10 10.39 8.98 16.36
C ALA A 10 11.86 9.22 16.74
N LYS A 11 12.29 10.48 16.89
CA LYS A 11 13.65 10.81 17.35
C LYS A 11 13.98 10.24 18.73
N VAL A 12 13.06 10.36 19.69
CA VAL A 12 13.26 9.81 21.03
C VAL A 12 13.37 8.29 21.00
N MET A 13 12.50 7.63 20.22
CA MET A 13 12.53 6.18 20.05
C MET A 13 13.82 5.71 19.35
N ASP A 14 14.25 6.39 18.29
CA ASP A 14 15.50 6.11 17.57
C ASP A 14 16.72 6.23 18.50
N TYR A 15 16.78 7.30 19.28
CA TYR A 15 17.81 7.49 20.31
C TYR A 15 17.78 6.35 21.35
N GLY A 16 16.61 5.97 21.82
CA GLY A 16 16.43 4.89 22.79
C GLY A 16 16.93 3.54 22.28
N ILE A 17 16.64 3.20 21.02
CA ILE A 17 17.12 1.96 20.38
C ILE A 17 18.63 2.01 20.16
N LYS A 18 19.17 3.09 19.60
CA LYS A 18 20.61 3.24 19.32
C LYS A 18 21.50 3.18 20.56
N ASN A 19 20.97 3.61 21.70
CA ASN A 19 21.72 3.61 22.98
C ASN A 19 21.38 2.40 23.88
N GLY A 20 20.59 1.43 23.39
CA GLY A 20 20.24 0.23 24.13
C GLY A 20 19.23 0.41 25.26
N PHE A 21 18.59 1.60 25.37
CA PHE A 21 17.52 1.84 26.34
C PHE A 21 16.19 1.19 25.92
N VAL A 22 16.02 0.96 24.63
CA VAL A 22 14.87 0.29 24.04
C VAL A 22 15.36 -0.90 23.22
N LYS A 23 14.69 -2.05 23.32
CA LYS A 23 15.05 -3.26 22.57
C LYS A 23 14.88 -3.07 21.06
N ASP A 24 15.85 -3.55 20.29
CA ASP A 24 15.77 -3.67 18.84
C ASP A 24 14.99 -4.96 18.47
N ASP A 25 13.68 -4.96 18.76
CA ASP A 25 12.77 -6.04 18.36
C ASP A 25 11.74 -5.55 17.32
N GLU A 26 10.99 -6.48 16.73
CA GLU A 26 9.97 -6.19 15.72
C GLU A 26 9.01 -5.09 16.17
N LYS A 27 8.53 -5.16 17.41
CA LYS A 27 7.53 -4.23 17.96
C LYS A 27 8.06 -2.80 18.00
N HIS A 28 9.27 -2.59 18.52
CA HIS A 28 9.85 -1.26 18.66
C HIS A 28 10.29 -0.69 17.30
N LEU A 29 10.85 -1.53 16.43
CA LEU A 29 11.17 -1.12 15.05
C LEU A 29 9.92 -0.72 14.27
N LYS A 30 8.81 -1.47 14.40
CA LYS A 30 7.52 -1.10 13.81
C LYS A 30 7.04 0.26 14.29
N MET A 31 7.09 0.51 15.61
CA MET A 31 6.71 1.80 16.19
C MET A 31 7.59 2.94 15.69
N LEU A 32 8.90 2.73 15.61
CA LEU A 32 9.86 3.70 15.09
C LEU A 32 9.58 4.02 13.61
N ALA A 33 9.44 2.99 12.77
CA ALA A 33 9.14 3.15 11.37
C ALA A 33 7.81 3.90 11.12
N GLN A 34 6.77 3.55 11.90
CA GLN A 34 5.49 4.26 11.85
C GLN A 34 5.61 5.72 12.26
N GLY A 35 6.42 6.03 13.28
CA GLY A 35 6.71 7.40 13.71
C GLY A 35 7.35 8.23 12.60
N TRP A 36 8.37 7.70 11.93
CA TRP A 36 9.01 8.35 10.80
C TRP A 36 8.08 8.49 9.60
N HIS A 37 7.29 7.46 9.30
CA HIS A 37 6.29 7.50 8.23
C HIS A 37 5.23 8.59 8.47
N MET A 38 4.70 8.69 9.71
CA MET A 38 3.74 9.75 10.08
C MET A 38 4.37 11.15 10.05
N ALA A 39 5.68 11.24 10.25
CA ALA A 39 6.45 12.48 10.10
C ALA A 39 6.76 12.80 8.63
N GLN A 40 6.34 11.98 7.67
CA GLN A 40 6.65 12.08 6.23
C GLN A 40 8.15 11.93 5.90
N GLU A 41 8.91 11.32 6.80
CA GLU A 41 10.33 11.00 6.60
C GLU A 41 10.45 9.58 6.01
N LEU A 42 9.99 9.42 4.76
CA LEU A 42 9.88 8.10 4.12
C LEU A 42 11.23 7.43 3.91
N GLU A 43 12.27 8.19 3.58
CA GLU A 43 13.65 7.69 3.40
C GLU A 43 14.22 7.10 4.70
N ILE A 44 13.80 7.63 5.85
CA ILE A 44 14.22 7.10 7.16
C ILE A 44 13.35 5.91 7.56
N ALA A 45 12.05 5.98 7.28
CA ALA A 45 11.10 4.93 7.64
C ALA A 45 11.36 3.61 6.89
N GLU A 46 11.73 3.69 5.60
CA GLU A 46 11.90 2.55 4.72
C GLU A 46 12.86 1.48 5.26
N PRO A 47 14.15 1.77 5.54
CA PRO A 47 15.09 0.74 6.02
C PRO A 47 14.68 0.15 7.37
N ILE A 48 13.97 0.92 8.20
CA ILE A 48 13.46 0.44 9.49
C ILE A 48 12.28 -0.52 9.27
N TYR A 49 11.38 -0.23 8.33
CA TYR A 49 10.32 -1.16 7.94
C TYR A 49 10.89 -2.45 7.34
N GLU A 50 11.94 -2.36 6.51
CA GLU A 50 12.61 -3.56 5.97
C GLU A 50 13.19 -4.44 7.09
N GLN A 51 13.87 -3.82 8.06
CA GLN A 51 14.43 -4.53 9.20
C GLN A 51 13.32 -5.19 10.05
N ALA A 52 12.24 -4.45 10.34
CA ALA A 52 11.10 -4.96 11.08
C ALA A 52 10.37 -6.09 10.33
N ALA A 53 10.17 -5.95 9.00
CA ALA A 53 9.51 -6.94 8.17
C ALA A 53 10.26 -8.27 8.10
N LYS A 54 11.60 -8.24 8.10
CA LYS A 54 12.43 -9.46 8.15
C LYS A 54 12.26 -10.23 9.46
N LYS A 55 12.00 -9.53 10.56
CA LYS A 55 11.76 -10.12 11.89
C LYS A 55 10.30 -10.56 12.09
N SER A 56 9.38 -10.10 11.25
CA SER A 56 7.92 -10.33 11.41
C SER A 56 7.44 -11.56 10.66
N GLU A 57 6.52 -12.29 11.29
CA GLU A 57 5.74 -13.34 10.63
C GLU A 57 4.44 -12.81 10.00
N GLU A 58 4.12 -11.53 10.17
CA GLU A 58 2.91 -10.89 9.68
C GLU A 58 3.17 -10.11 8.39
N GLY A 59 2.18 -10.08 7.49
CA GLY A 59 2.26 -9.35 6.23
C GLY A 59 2.10 -7.84 6.35
N GLU A 60 1.63 -7.33 7.50
CA GLU A 60 1.27 -5.92 7.68
C GLU A 60 2.45 -4.94 7.43
N LEU A 61 3.67 -5.30 7.85
CA LEU A 61 4.85 -4.47 7.64
C LEU A 61 5.23 -4.35 6.16
N TYR A 62 5.01 -5.41 5.39
CA TYR A 62 5.18 -5.39 3.93
C TYR A 62 4.17 -4.47 3.25
N VAL A 63 2.95 -4.34 3.82
CA VAL A 63 1.95 -3.39 3.28
C VAL A 63 2.42 -1.95 3.47
N PHE A 64 2.92 -1.58 4.66
CA PHE A 64 3.47 -0.24 4.89
C PHE A 64 4.66 0.06 3.98
N LEU A 65 5.57 -0.91 3.81
CA LEU A 65 6.71 -0.78 2.91
C LEU A 65 6.26 -0.63 1.45
N GLY A 66 5.27 -1.41 1.03
CA GLY A 66 4.67 -1.30 -0.31
C GLY A 66 4.02 0.06 -0.56
N GLN A 67 3.42 0.68 0.45
CA GLN A 67 2.88 2.05 0.37
C GLN A 67 4.00 3.08 0.18
N ILE A 68 5.14 2.92 0.87
CA ILE A 68 6.30 3.80 0.69
C ILE A 68 6.83 3.68 -0.75
N TYR A 69 6.99 2.47 -1.27
CA TYR A 69 7.45 2.24 -2.63
C TYR A 69 6.48 2.82 -3.67
N LEU A 70 5.17 2.71 -3.45
CA LEU A 70 4.16 3.34 -4.31
C LEU A 70 4.26 4.88 -4.25
N ALA A 71 4.40 5.46 -3.05
CA ALA A 71 4.52 6.90 -2.85
C ALA A 71 5.82 7.50 -3.41
N THR A 72 6.81 6.66 -3.71
CA THR A 72 8.12 7.05 -4.28
C THR A 72 8.31 6.52 -5.70
N ASP A 73 7.21 6.20 -6.40
CA ASP A 73 7.14 5.74 -7.80
C ASP A 73 7.98 4.48 -8.12
N ARG A 74 8.34 3.70 -7.07
CA ARG A 74 9.07 2.44 -7.21
C ARG A 74 8.07 1.27 -7.37
N TYR A 75 7.34 1.26 -8.48
CA TYR A 75 6.18 0.40 -8.73
C TYR A 75 6.50 -1.09 -8.68
N ASP A 76 7.63 -1.53 -9.23
CA ASP A 76 8.03 -2.95 -9.21
C ASP A 76 8.29 -3.45 -7.78
N LEU A 77 8.98 -2.63 -6.98
CA LEU A 77 9.20 -2.92 -5.56
C LEU A 77 7.89 -2.92 -4.78
N ALA A 78 7.02 -1.95 -5.03
CA ALA A 78 5.70 -1.89 -4.42
C ALA A 78 4.89 -3.16 -4.72
N LYS A 79 4.80 -3.56 -6.00
CA LYS A 79 4.07 -4.77 -6.43
C LYS A 79 4.61 -6.03 -5.78
N LYS A 80 5.93 -6.20 -5.79
CA LYS A 80 6.61 -7.35 -5.15
C LYS A 80 6.32 -7.40 -3.67
N THR A 81 6.52 -6.28 -2.98
CA THR A 81 6.40 -6.19 -1.52
C THR A 81 4.96 -6.38 -1.06
N LEU A 82 3.98 -5.78 -1.74
CA LEU A 82 2.56 -5.99 -1.43
C LEU A 82 2.13 -7.46 -1.63
N LYS A 83 2.63 -8.13 -2.68
CA LYS A 83 2.38 -9.56 -2.90
C LYS A 83 2.99 -10.43 -1.79
N GLU A 84 4.20 -10.10 -1.31
CA GLU A 84 4.80 -10.80 -0.16
C GLU A 84 3.97 -10.58 1.11
N GLY A 85 3.40 -9.38 1.33
CA GLY A 85 2.48 -9.12 2.42
C GLY A 85 1.22 -9.99 2.36
N LEU A 86 0.61 -10.14 1.18
CA LEU A 86 -0.53 -11.06 0.97
C LEU A 86 -0.15 -12.51 1.24
N LYS A 87 1.03 -12.95 0.77
CA LYS A 87 1.53 -14.32 0.96
C LYS A 87 1.78 -14.65 2.43
N LYS A 88 2.38 -13.74 3.18
CA LYS A 88 2.57 -13.90 4.64
C LYS A 88 1.24 -13.93 5.40
N GLY A 89 0.24 -13.23 4.92
CA GLY A 89 -1.08 -13.19 5.54
C GLY A 89 -1.11 -12.43 6.86
N LYS A 90 -2.05 -12.76 7.75
CA LYS A 90 -2.30 -12.08 9.03
C LYS A 90 -2.50 -10.56 8.84
N LEU A 91 -3.13 -10.17 7.74
CA LEU A 91 -3.41 -8.78 7.40
C LEU A 91 -4.66 -8.30 8.13
N LYS A 92 -4.61 -7.07 8.64
CA LYS A 92 -5.78 -6.40 9.22
C LYS A 92 -6.79 -6.00 8.14
N ASP A 93 -6.29 -5.63 6.98
CA ASP A 93 -7.10 -5.13 5.88
C ASP A 93 -6.57 -5.62 4.52
N PRO A 94 -6.92 -6.86 4.13
CA PRO A 94 -6.52 -7.41 2.83
C PRO A 94 -7.20 -6.71 1.65
N VAL A 95 -8.30 -5.99 1.87
CA VAL A 95 -8.99 -5.19 0.84
C VAL A 95 -8.10 -4.03 0.40
N THR A 96 -7.57 -3.27 1.35
CA THR A 96 -6.62 -2.17 1.07
C THR A 96 -5.41 -2.66 0.28
N VAL A 97 -4.88 -3.85 0.57
CA VAL A 97 -3.72 -4.38 -0.18
C VAL A 97 -4.06 -4.62 -1.65
N ASN A 98 -5.26 -5.15 -1.94
CA ASN A 98 -5.69 -5.31 -3.34
C ASN A 98 -5.92 -3.97 -4.03
N ILE A 99 -6.44 -2.95 -3.33
CA ILE A 99 -6.54 -1.59 -3.89
C ILE A 99 -5.16 -1.05 -4.24
N LEU A 100 -4.17 -1.18 -3.36
CA LEU A 100 -2.79 -0.74 -3.60
C LEU A 100 -2.16 -1.47 -4.79
N LEU A 101 -2.35 -2.79 -4.91
CA LEU A 101 -1.88 -3.57 -6.06
C LEU A 101 -2.55 -3.12 -7.37
N GLY A 102 -3.83 -2.77 -7.31
CA GLY A 102 -4.56 -2.18 -8.44
C GLY A 102 -3.96 -0.83 -8.84
N GLN A 103 -3.69 0.05 -7.88
CA GLN A 103 -3.04 1.34 -8.12
C GLN A 103 -1.67 1.18 -8.76
N VAL A 104 -0.81 0.32 -8.19
CA VAL A 104 0.51 0.02 -8.76
C VAL A 104 0.39 -0.49 -10.21
N SER A 105 -0.55 -1.40 -10.48
CA SER A 105 -0.76 -1.91 -11.82
C SER A 105 -1.28 -0.85 -12.80
N TYR A 106 -2.11 0.08 -12.31
CA TYR A 106 -2.58 1.23 -13.08
C TYR A 106 -1.42 2.16 -13.47
N GLU A 107 -0.56 2.52 -12.52
CA GLU A 107 0.63 3.36 -12.77
C GLU A 107 1.60 2.69 -13.77
N GLN A 108 1.70 1.36 -13.74
CA GLN A 108 2.45 0.57 -14.73
C GLN A 108 1.72 0.41 -16.08
N GLN A 109 0.55 1.04 -16.27
CA GLN A 109 -0.32 0.91 -17.45
C GLN A 109 -0.79 -0.53 -17.73
N ASN A 110 -0.71 -1.40 -16.73
CA ASN A 110 -1.25 -2.75 -16.81
C ASN A 110 -2.72 -2.74 -16.33
N PHE A 111 -3.60 -2.27 -17.21
CA PHE A 111 -5.01 -2.04 -16.87
C PHE A 111 -5.79 -3.33 -16.61
N ASP A 112 -5.40 -4.45 -17.21
CA ASP A 112 -6.03 -5.75 -16.98
C ASP A 112 -5.75 -6.23 -15.55
N ASP A 113 -4.49 -6.19 -15.11
CA ASP A 113 -4.13 -6.51 -13.73
C ASP A 113 -4.78 -5.53 -12.75
N ALA A 114 -4.78 -4.23 -13.05
CA ALA A 114 -5.40 -3.22 -12.21
C ALA A 114 -6.90 -3.50 -11.99
N THR A 115 -7.65 -3.75 -13.09
CA THR A 115 -9.06 -4.14 -13.06
C THR A 115 -9.29 -5.38 -12.20
N LYS A 116 -8.46 -6.41 -12.36
CA LYS A 116 -8.53 -7.65 -11.59
C LYS A 116 -8.34 -7.40 -10.09
N PHE A 117 -7.34 -6.60 -9.72
CA PHE A 117 -7.09 -6.29 -8.31
C PHE A 117 -8.21 -5.46 -7.68
N PHE A 118 -8.76 -4.47 -8.38
CA PHE A 118 -9.88 -3.68 -7.85
C PHE A 118 -11.16 -4.52 -7.69
N ARG A 119 -11.46 -5.43 -8.61
CA ARG A 119 -12.57 -6.39 -8.46
C ARG A 119 -12.32 -7.32 -7.27
N THR A 120 -11.11 -7.86 -7.13
CA THR A 120 -10.74 -8.69 -5.97
C THR A 120 -10.92 -7.92 -4.66
N ALA A 121 -10.61 -6.62 -4.64
CA ALA A 121 -10.85 -5.79 -3.46
C ALA A 121 -12.34 -5.69 -3.12
N LEU A 122 -13.21 -5.55 -4.12
CA LEU A 122 -14.67 -5.52 -3.93
C LEU A 122 -15.20 -6.85 -3.40
N ASP A 123 -14.74 -7.96 -3.95
CA ASP A 123 -15.15 -9.32 -3.54
C ASP A 123 -14.74 -9.64 -2.09
N ARG A 124 -13.63 -9.04 -1.63
CA ARG A 124 -13.07 -9.29 -0.29
C ARG A 124 -13.52 -8.31 0.79
N LEU A 125 -14.50 -7.45 0.52
CA LEU A 125 -15.02 -6.52 1.55
C LEU A 125 -15.56 -7.23 2.79
N THR A 126 -16.07 -8.44 2.66
CA THR A 126 -16.54 -9.27 3.76
C THR A 126 -15.43 -9.88 4.63
N ASP A 127 -14.19 -9.88 4.14
CA ASP A 127 -13.03 -10.41 4.89
C ASP A 127 -12.56 -9.48 6.01
N LEU A 128 -13.10 -8.26 6.08
CA LEU A 128 -12.75 -7.29 7.11
C LEU A 128 -13.19 -7.75 8.50
N LYS A 129 -12.25 -7.79 9.44
CA LYS A 129 -12.48 -8.25 10.81
C LYS A 129 -12.56 -7.06 11.79
N ILE A 130 -13.66 -6.34 11.77
CA ILE A 130 -13.95 -5.23 12.68
C ILE A 130 -15.12 -5.65 13.56
N LYS A 131 -14.95 -5.64 14.90
CA LYS A 131 -15.97 -6.11 15.86
C LYS A 131 -17.18 -5.17 15.92
N ASP A 132 -16.95 -3.87 15.85
CA ASP A 132 -18.02 -2.88 15.83
C ASP A 132 -18.69 -2.86 14.45
N LYS A 133 -19.98 -3.21 14.43
CA LYS A 133 -20.77 -3.34 13.18
C LYS A 133 -20.87 -2.02 12.41
N LYS A 134 -21.11 -0.91 13.10
CA LYS A 134 -21.22 0.42 12.46
C LYS A 134 -19.89 0.88 11.86
N LEU A 135 -18.79 0.60 12.56
CA LEU A 135 -17.45 0.89 12.07
C LEU A 135 -17.08 0.00 10.88
N LEU A 136 -17.49 -1.27 10.90
CA LEU A 136 -17.31 -2.21 9.79
C LEU A 136 -18.03 -1.72 8.53
N GLU A 137 -19.32 -1.40 8.64
CA GLU A 137 -20.13 -0.88 7.52
C GLU A 137 -19.50 0.39 6.94
N LYS A 138 -19.14 1.37 7.78
CA LYS A 138 -18.47 2.59 7.35
C LYS A 138 -17.15 2.31 6.63
N ARG A 139 -16.36 1.34 7.11
CA ARG A 139 -15.09 0.95 6.48
C ARG A 139 -15.33 0.28 5.13
N GLN A 140 -16.29 -0.65 5.06
CA GLN A 140 -16.66 -1.32 3.82
C GLN A 140 -17.15 -0.33 2.76
N ASP A 141 -18.00 0.62 3.11
CA ASP A 141 -18.50 1.65 2.19
C ASP A 141 -17.36 2.53 1.65
N LYS A 142 -16.45 2.95 2.53
CA LYS A 142 -15.27 3.73 2.13
C LYS A 142 -14.40 2.97 1.13
N LEU A 143 -14.08 1.71 1.42
CA LEU A 143 -13.22 0.89 0.57
C LEU A 143 -13.91 0.51 -0.75
N ARG A 144 -15.23 0.25 -0.69
CA ARG A 144 -16.05 0.02 -1.89
C ARG A 144 -16.02 1.23 -2.82
N ALA A 145 -16.29 2.42 -2.28
CA ALA A 145 -16.25 3.65 -3.05
C ALA A 145 -14.87 3.88 -3.68
N GLN A 146 -13.80 3.67 -2.92
CA GLN A 146 -12.43 3.81 -3.41
C GLN A 146 -12.12 2.81 -4.54
N ALA A 147 -12.46 1.53 -4.36
CA ALA A 147 -12.22 0.51 -5.37
C ALA A 147 -13.03 0.74 -6.66
N LEU A 148 -14.31 1.15 -6.53
CA LEU A 148 -15.16 1.48 -7.69
C LEU A 148 -14.64 2.70 -8.45
N THR A 149 -14.18 3.73 -7.74
CA THR A 149 -13.59 4.92 -8.37
C THR A 149 -12.37 4.53 -9.21
N TRP A 150 -11.44 3.79 -8.64
CA TRP A 150 -10.26 3.31 -9.36
C TRP A 150 -10.60 2.38 -10.52
N LEU A 151 -11.56 1.50 -10.34
CA LEU A 151 -12.03 0.59 -11.40
C LEU A 151 -12.57 1.39 -12.59
N THR A 152 -13.41 2.40 -12.33
CA THR A 152 -13.97 3.28 -13.37
C THR A 152 -12.87 4.05 -14.12
N TYR A 153 -11.90 4.60 -13.39
CA TYR A 153 -10.76 5.28 -14.03
C TYR A 153 -9.94 4.32 -14.89
N THR A 154 -9.66 3.13 -14.38
CA THR A 154 -8.89 2.10 -15.09
C THR A 154 -9.57 1.68 -16.39
N GLU A 155 -10.87 1.39 -16.35
CA GLU A 155 -11.64 0.98 -17.52
C GLU A 155 -11.76 2.09 -18.57
N LYS A 156 -11.86 3.34 -18.12
CA LYS A 156 -11.86 4.51 -19.02
C LYS A 156 -10.52 4.68 -19.71
N GLU A 157 -9.43 4.60 -18.97
CA GLU A 157 -8.08 4.79 -19.49
C GLU A 157 -7.68 3.63 -20.42
N ALA A 158 -8.01 2.39 -20.07
CA ALA A 158 -7.78 1.22 -20.93
C ALA A 158 -8.47 1.38 -22.30
N ARG A 159 -9.73 1.87 -22.31
CA ARG A 159 -10.45 2.14 -23.57
C ARG A 159 -9.79 3.28 -24.36
N ARG A 160 -9.34 4.34 -23.68
CA ARG A 160 -8.64 5.46 -24.33
C ARG A 160 -7.36 4.99 -25.03
N VAL A 161 -6.52 4.27 -24.31
CA VAL A 161 -5.26 3.74 -24.84
C VAL A 161 -5.50 2.83 -26.03
N LYS A 162 -6.43 1.89 -25.91
CA LYS A 162 -6.79 0.98 -27.02
C LYS A 162 -7.27 1.73 -28.28
N THR A 163 -8.06 2.78 -28.09
CA THR A 163 -8.53 3.61 -29.22
C THR A 163 -7.37 4.34 -29.90
N LEU A 164 -6.41 4.85 -29.13
CA LEU A 164 -5.23 5.53 -29.67
C LEU A 164 -4.32 4.56 -30.42
N GLU A 165 -4.14 3.34 -29.91
CA GLU A 165 -3.36 2.29 -30.58
C GLU A 165 -3.98 1.87 -31.92
N LEU A 166 -5.31 1.73 -31.99
CA LEU A 166 -6.01 1.43 -33.22
C LEU A 166 -5.82 2.55 -34.26
N ARG A 167 -6.03 3.81 -33.87
CA ARG A 167 -5.82 4.96 -34.77
C ARG A 167 -4.39 5.06 -35.27
N ARG A 168 -3.41 4.75 -34.41
CA ARG A 168 -2.01 4.74 -34.82
C ARG A 168 -1.73 3.67 -35.88
N LYS A 169 -2.27 2.46 -35.70
CA LYS A 169 -2.15 1.39 -36.71
C LYS A 169 -2.77 1.77 -38.06
N ASP A 170 -3.98 2.33 -38.03
CA ASP A 170 -4.66 2.79 -39.24
C ASP A 170 -3.83 3.83 -40.01
N LEU A 171 -3.08 4.69 -39.29
CA LEU A 171 -2.19 5.69 -39.92
C LEU A 171 -0.87 5.09 -40.43
N GLU A 172 -0.38 4.01 -39.84
CA GLU A 172 0.83 3.31 -40.30
C GLU A 172 0.55 2.42 -41.53
N GLU A 173 -0.70 2.03 -41.76
CA GLU A 173 -1.14 1.19 -42.88
C GLU A 173 -1.68 2.00 -44.08
N SER A 174 -1.87 3.32 -43.95
CA SER A 174 -2.34 4.24 -45.01
C SER A 174 -1.23 5.00 -45.70
#